data_53f9ff548c3a802cff80a3f7d5377f2b
#
_entry.id   53f9ff548c3a802cff80a3f7d5377f2b
#
_cell.length_a   1.000
_cell.length_b   1.000
_cell.length_c   1.000
_cell.angle_alpha   90.00
_cell.angle_beta   90.00
_cell.angle_gamma   90.00
#
_symmetry.space_group_name_H-M   'P 1'
#
loop_
_entity.id
_entity.type
_entity.pdbx_description
1 polymer ?
#
loop_
_entity_poly.entity_id
_entity_poly.type
_entity_poly.pdbx_seq_one_letter_code
_entity_poly.pdbx_strand_id
1 'polypeptide(L)'
;MPLRAPCMRLFRLALAAWAPIALTAWGQTQAPPQGRMAGSPYAIAGTVVNSVTGEPIRHATVAALSEEDSHTVAAVESDSEGKFSLANLPTAKYQLTASKRGYRTAFYDEHDEFNSAIVTGPGQETGNLVFRLVPGGVIHGVVTADSGDPVENARVFVFIKSHDGKPGTRIVQSDATTTDDTGAYEFNNLAAGEYMLAVTAEPWYALHHAANRTRRSTPAGTETETPDTAAALDVAYPVTYFDSTPDEAGATVLTIAGGNRLAADITLHAVPALHLQVDTPRRPDGSLARAELRQTIFGEVISAESSGFLDALQSGSVEFTGVAPGHYELAQGDPPRVMELDATASQEVDPSLGSPTVSVRGTMRTQVGTALTEDCSLTLDAVDPTRHQNSIQTAGIRGGFNFSTVPPGEWELSATCGGSQAAIASVTEGNRIRRGNRITVQDRPVVVAVVVSQGGTRLEGYAKKGDKGASGAMIVLVPKDLTTIDGLARRDQSDSDGSFSLRDVIPGQYTLVAIEDGWPLDWMQPTVIGRYLPGGVAVTVSDRTGKVTTLPTPVEVEPR
;
A
#
# COMPACT_ATOMS: atom_id res chain seq x y z
N MET A 1 -0.26 30.02 -47.63
CA MET A 1 -0.87 29.39 -48.79
C MET A 1 -0.54 27.88 -48.79
N PRO A 2 -1.52 26.99 -49.02
CA PRO A 2 -2.96 27.09 -48.81
C PRO A 2 -3.52 26.00 -47.86
N LEU A 3 -4.68 26.36 -47.32
CA LEU A 3 -5.73 25.54 -46.72
C LEU A 3 -6.14 24.30 -47.56
N ARG A 4 -6.53 23.21 -46.91
CA ARG A 4 -7.62 22.36 -47.42
C ARG A 4 -8.48 21.82 -46.29
N ALA A 5 -9.75 22.04 -46.44
CA ALA A 5 -10.91 21.73 -45.62
C ALA A 5 -11.51 20.32 -45.89
N PRO A 6 -12.57 19.92 -45.18
CA PRO A 6 -12.94 18.52 -44.95
C PRO A 6 -13.89 17.95 -46.01
N CYS A 7 -13.89 16.61 -46.13
CA CYS A 7 -14.75 15.87 -47.03
C CYS A 7 -15.98 15.32 -46.32
N MET A 8 -17.11 15.94 -46.62
CA MET A 8 -18.50 15.55 -46.34
C MET A 8 -18.89 14.39 -47.29
N ARG A 9 -19.40 13.30 -46.76
CA ARG A 9 -20.02 12.24 -47.61
C ARG A 9 -21.52 12.17 -47.32
N LEU A 10 -22.22 12.35 -48.43
CA LEU A 10 -23.66 12.38 -48.60
C LEU A 10 -24.38 11.06 -48.31
N PHE A 11 -25.57 11.22 -47.74
CA PHE A 11 -26.66 10.26 -47.68
C PHE A 11 -27.16 9.87 -49.07
N ARG A 12 -27.36 8.60 -49.32
CA ARG A 12 -28.24 8.12 -50.42
C ARG A 12 -29.41 7.36 -49.83
N LEU A 13 -30.58 7.92 -50.01
CA LEU A 13 -31.88 7.27 -49.87
C LEU A 13 -32.01 6.18 -50.96
N ALA A 14 -32.41 4.99 -50.58
CA ALA A 14 -32.93 3.97 -51.47
C ALA A 14 -34.34 3.60 -51.00
N LEU A 15 -35.34 3.96 -51.77
CA LEU A 15 -36.70 3.42 -51.71
C LEU A 15 -36.67 1.95 -52.08
N ALA A 16 -37.25 1.07 -51.28
CA ALA A 16 -37.54 -0.29 -51.71
C ALA A 16 -38.95 -0.69 -51.23
N ALA A 17 -39.66 -1.31 -52.16
CA ALA A 17 -41.03 -1.63 -52.25
C ALA A 17 -41.62 -2.52 -51.14
N TRP A 18 -42.89 -2.32 -50.85
CA TRP A 18 -43.75 -3.17 -50.03
C TRP A 18 -44.06 -4.50 -50.73
N ALA A 19 -43.78 -5.62 -50.07
CA ALA A 19 -44.43 -6.91 -50.35
C ALA A 19 -45.07 -7.44 -49.05
N PRO A 20 -46.26 -7.98 -49.09
CA PRO A 20 -46.93 -8.48 -47.86
C PRO A 20 -46.38 -9.85 -47.47
N ILE A 21 -45.80 -9.93 -46.30
CA ILE A 21 -45.39 -11.21 -45.69
C ILE A 21 -46.53 -11.71 -44.80
N ALA A 22 -47.01 -12.92 -45.08
CA ALA A 22 -48.02 -13.63 -44.34
C ALA A 22 -47.59 -13.87 -42.88
N LEU A 23 -48.46 -13.51 -41.92
CA LEU A 23 -48.30 -13.85 -40.52
C LEU A 23 -48.48 -15.36 -40.31
N THR A 24 -47.35 -16.06 -40.11
CA THR A 24 -47.41 -17.35 -39.42
C THR A 24 -47.37 -17.10 -37.91
N ALA A 25 -48.44 -17.42 -37.26
CA ALA A 25 -48.55 -17.39 -35.80
C ALA A 25 -47.59 -18.45 -35.20
N TRP A 26 -46.47 -17.98 -34.67
CA TRP A 26 -45.62 -18.78 -33.80
C TRP A 26 -46.23 -18.72 -32.38
N GLY A 27 -46.65 -19.88 -31.87
CA GLY A 27 -47.12 -20.03 -30.51
C GLY A 27 -46.06 -19.54 -29.53
N GLN A 28 -46.43 -18.52 -28.76
CA GLN A 28 -45.68 -18.13 -27.57
C GLN A 28 -45.73 -19.32 -26.61
N THR A 29 -44.62 -20.02 -26.50
CA THR A 29 -44.37 -20.90 -25.36
C THR A 29 -44.27 -19.98 -24.16
N GLN A 30 -45.33 -19.93 -23.35
CA GLN A 30 -45.26 -19.29 -22.04
C GLN A 30 -44.13 -19.94 -21.27
N ALA A 31 -43.10 -19.11 -20.95
CA ALA A 31 -42.13 -19.50 -19.94
C ALA A 31 -42.90 -19.95 -18.69
N PRO A 32 -42.48 -21.05 -18.04
CA PRO A 32 -43.11 -21.47 -16.79
C PRO A 32 -43.09 -20.29 -15.82
N PRO A 33 -44.14 -20.07 -15.03
CA PRO A 33 -44.13 -19.00 -14.04
C PRO A 33 -42.89 -19.20 -13.17
N GLN A 34 -41.98 -18.23 -13.20
CA GLN A 34 -40.93 -18.18 -12.20
C GLN A 34 -41.67 -18.19 -10.86
N GLY A 35 -41.58 -19.33 -10.17
CA GLY A 35 -42.12 -19.44 -8.84
C GLY A 35 -41.62 -18.27 -8.04
N ARG A 36 -42.50 -17.46 -7.48
CA ARG A 36 -42.17 -16.55 -6.40
C ARG A 36 -41.36 -17.38 -5.43
N MET A 37 -40.02 -17.14 -5.37
CA MET A 37 -39.22 -17.66 -4.28
C MET A 37 -39.94 -17.20 -3.01
N ALA A 38 -40.37 -18.14 -2.19
CA ALA A 38 -40.87 -17.87 -0.86
C ALA A 38 -39.77 -16.98 -0.24
N GLY A 39 -40.12 -15.75 0.17
CA GLY A 39 -39.17 -14.80 0.67
C GLY A 39 -38.29 -15.46 1.71
N SER A 40 -37.00 -15.35 1.57
CA SER A 40 -36.05 -15.91 2.55
C SER A 40 -36.37 -15.34 3.92
N PRO A 41 -36.45 -16.17 4.98
CA PRO A 41 -37.07 -15.78 6.24
C PRO A 41 -36.18 -14.87 7.12
N TYR A 42 -34.92 -14.66 6.75
CA TYR A 42 -33.98 -14.00 7.64
C TYR A 42 -33.82 -12.53 7.30
N ALA A 43 -33.46 -11.74 8.32
CA ALA A 43 -33.17 -10.34 8.21
C ALA A 43 -31.95 -9.99 9.09
N ILE A 44 -31.20 -9.01 8.67
CA ILE A 44 -30.14 -8.40 9.48
C ILE A 44 -30.59 -7.00 9.83
N ALA A 45 -30.67 -6.65 11.11
CA ALA A 45 -31.15 -5.36 11.55
C ALA A 45 -30.29 -4.77 12.67
N GLY A 46 -30.28 -3.45 12.76
CA GLY A 46 -29.48 -2.77 13.78
C GLY A 46 -29.61 -1.27 13.72
N THR A 47 -28.67 -0.59 14.36
CA THR A 47 -28.57 0.87 14.38
C THR A 47 -27.15 1.28 14.00
N VAL A 48 -27.02 2.25 13.09
CA VAL A 48 -25.76 2.91 12.76
C VAL A 48 -25.57 4.07 13.70
N VAL A 49 -24.43 4.12 14.39
CA VAL A 49 -24.10 5.17 15.36
C VAL A 49 -22.73 5.77 15.10
N ASN A 50 -22.57 7.01 15.47
CA ASN A 50 -21.26 7.67 15.49
C ASN A 50 -20.41 7.02 16.60
N SER A 51 -19.24 6.53 16.25
CA SER A 51 -18.34 5.83 17.19
C SER A 51 -17.82 6.71 18.33
N VAL A 52 -17.80 8.03 18.15
CA VAL A 52 -17.27 9.01 19.12
C VAL A 52 -18.40 9.52 20.03
N THR A 53 -19.55 9.91 19.46
CA THR A 53 -20.64 10.52 20.23
C THR A 53 -21.70 9.53 20.67
N GLY A 54 -21.78 8.34 20.04
CA GLY A 54 -22.85 7.36 20.24
C GLY A 54 -24.18 7.77 19.60
N GLU A 55 -24.27 8.93 18.95
CA GLU A 55 -25.50 9.40 18.32
C GLU A 55 -25.87 8.59 17.07
N PRO A 56 -27.18 8.36 16.84
CA PRO A 56 -27.63 7.67 15.62
C PRO A 56 -27.28 8.43 14.35
N ILE A 57 -26.89 7.71 13.32
CA ILE A 57 -26.55 8.28 12.01
C ILE A 57 -27.69 7.98 11.04
N ARG A 58 -28.41 9.01 10.60
CA ARG A 58 -29.42 8.93 9.55
C ARG A 58 -28.79 8.91 8.16
N HIS A 59 -29.48 8.27 7.19
CA HIS A 59 -29.03 8.20 5.78
C HIS A 59 -27.60 7.66 5.62
N ALA A 60 -27.19 6.71 6.44
CA ALA A 60 -26.04 5.89 6.18
C ALA A 60 -26.46 4.72 5.28
N THR A 61 -25.71 4.48 4.22
CA THR A 61 -25.92 3.30 3.37
C THR A 61 -25.32 2.09 4.06
N VAL A 62 -26.15 1.09 4.36
CA VAL A 62 -25.73 -0.20 4.90
C VAL A 62 -25.95 -1.26 3.84
N ALA A 63 -24.92 -2.02 3.50
CA ALA A 63 -24.98 -3.09 2.50
C ALA A 63 -24.51 -4.42 3.09
N ALA A 64 -25.20 -5.49 2.69
CA ALA A 64 -24.77 -6.86 2.93
C ALA A 64 -24.11 -7.41 1.66
N LEU A 65 -22.86 -7.85 1.80
CA LEU A 65 -22.09 -8.49 0.75
C LEU A 65 -21.98 -9.98 1.04
N SER A 66 -22.07 -10.79 0.00
CA SER A 66 -21.78 -12.23 0.11
C SER A 66 -20.32 -12.43 0.52
N GLU A 67 -20.05 -13.24 1.53
CA GLU A 67 -18.66 -13.58 1.92
C GLU A 67 -17.94 -14.36 0.82
N GLU A 68 -18.65 -15.08 -0.04
CA GLU A 68 -18.06 -15.95 -1.06
C GLU A 68 -17.42 -15.18 -2.21
N ASP A 69 -18.09 -14.12 -2.70
CA ASP A 69 -17.70 -13.39 -3.91
C ASP A 69 -17.79 -11.86 -3.76
N SER A 70 -18.06 -11.38 -2.54
CA SER A 70 -18.14 -9.95 -2.20
C SER A 70 -19.17 -9.14 -3.00
N HIS A 71 -20.11 -9.79 -3.71
CA HIS A 71 -21.16 -9.04 -4.39
C HIS A 71 -22.21 -8.53 -3.40
N THR A 72 -22.77 -7.35 -3.69
CA THR A 72 -23.83 -6.77 -2.87
C THR A 72 -25.14 -7.54 -3.06
N VAL A 73 -25.61 -8.16 -1.99
CA VAL A 73 -26.89 -8.92 -1.97
C VAL A 73 -28.07 -8.01 -1.65
N ALA A 74 -27.90 -7.08 -0.72
CA ALA A 74 -28.91 -6.12 -0.31
C ALA A 74 -28.25 -4.82 0.20
N ALA A 75 -28.95 -3.71 0.03
CA ALA A 75 -28.53 -2.42 0.59
C ALA A 75 -29.74 -1.60 0.99
N VAL A 76 -29.62 -0.84 2.09
CA VAL A 76 -30.65 0.05 2.61
C VAL A 76 -30.00 1.32 3.18
N GLU A 77 -30.80 2.38 3.31
CA GLU A 77 -30.40 3.55 4.09
C GLU A 77 -30.95 3.47 5.50
N SER A 78 -30.18 3.93 6.49
CA SER A 78 -30.65 4.08 7.86
C SER A 78 -31.66 5.22 7.98
N ASP A 79 -32.66 5.05 8.83
CA ASP A 79 -33.72 6.03 9.08
C ASP A 79 -33.25 7.19 9.98
N SER A 80 -34.20 8.05 10.42
CA SER A 80 -33.91 9.20 11.30
C SER A 80 -33.35 8.83 12.66
N GLU A 81 -33.60 7.60 13.13
CA GLU A 81 -33.10 7.02 14.39
C GLU A 81 -31.86 6.15 14.15
N GLY A 82 -31.27 6.19 12.96
CA GLY A 82 -30.11 5.38 12.57
C GLY A 82 -30.42 3.90 12.34
N LYS A 83 -31.68 3.47 12.40
CA LYS A 83 -32.07 2.08 12.26
C LYS A 83 -32.02 1.63 10.80
N PHE A 84 -31.60 0.39 10.60
CA PHE A 84 -31.59 -0.28 9.30
C PHE A 84 -32.14 -1.69 9.40
N SER A 85 -32.69 -2.23 8.30
CA SER A 85 -33.14 -3.61 8.19
C SER A 85 -32.97 -4.12 6.77
N LEU A 86 -32.11 -5.13 6.61
CA LEU A 86 -31.88 -5.87 5.39
C LEU A 86 -32.72 -7.16 5.46
N ALA A 87 -33.85 -7.21 4.76
CA ALA A 87 -34.80 -8.29 4.82
C ALA A 87 -34.63 -9.29 3.65
N ASN A 88 -35.32 -10.44 3.76
CA ASN A 88 -35.35 -11.49 2.73
C ASN A 88 -33.95 -12.09 2.39
N LEU A 89 -33.09 -12.23 3.37
CA LEU A 89 -31.78 -12.82 3.21
C LEU A 89 -31.85 -14.36 3.31
N PRO A 90 -31.20 -15.08 2.38
CA PRO A 90 -30.98 -16.53 2.53
C PRO A 90 -30.11 -16.87 3.74
N THR A 91 -30.12 -18.15 4.14
CA THR A 91 -29.10 -18.66 5.07
C THR A 91 -27.74 -18.60 4.42
N ALA A 92 -26.86 -17.71 4.91
CA ALA A 92 -25.51 -17.52 4.41
C ALA A 92 -24.69 -16.65 5.40
N LYS A 93 -23.43 -16.39 5.06
CA LYS A 93 -22.59 -15.42 5.73
C LYS A 93 -22.52 -14.12 4.93
N TYR A 94 -22.67 -13.02 5.61
CA TYR A 94 -22.68 -11.69 5.01
C TYR A 94 -21.69 -10.76 5.70
N GLN A 95 -20.79 -10.18 4.93
CA GLN A 95 -20.04 -9.03 5.39
C GLN A 95 -20.95 -7.80 5.31
N LEU A 96 -21.06 -7.03 6.38
CA LEU A 96 -21.78 -5.77 6.36
C LEU A 96 -20.83 -4.61 6.17
N THR A 97 -21.18 -3.71 5.27
CA THR A 97 -20.48 -2.42 5.12
C THR A 97 -21.45 -1.30 5.45
N ALA A 98 -20.93 -0.22 6.02
CA ALA A 98 -21.67 1.02 6.13
C ALA A 98 -20.82 2.20 5.66
N SER A 99 -21.47 3.16 5.00
CA SER A 99 -20.83 4.36 4.48
C SER A 99 -21.73 5.58 4.62
N LYS A 100 -21.08 6.73 4.85
CA LYS A 100 -21.74 8.03 4.83
C LYS A 100 -20.69 9.13 4.58
N ARG A 101 -21.09 10.18 3.87
CA ARG A 101 -20.20 11.34 3.68
C ARG A 101 -19.77 11.95 5.02
N GLY A 102 -18.48 12.17 5.19
CA GLY A 102 -17.85 12.64 6.44
C GLY A 102 -17.51 11.54 7.43
N TYR A 103 -17.77 10.28 7.08
CA TYR A 103 -17.39 9.11 7.85
C TYR A 103 -16.54 8.17 6.99
N ARG A 104 -15.70 7.41 7.62
CA ARG A 104 -14.98 6.32 6.95
C ARG A 104 -15.96 5.20 6.62
N THR A 105 -15.86 4.70 5.39
CA THR A 105 -16.53 3.44 5.06
C THR A 105 -15.87 2.34 5.87
N ALA A 106 -16.66 1.53 6.54
CA ALA A 106 -16.16 0.48 7.42
C ALA A 106 -16.94 -0.82 7.20
N PHE A 107 -16.33 -1.94 7.56
CA PHE A 107 -17.01 -3.19 7.79
C PHE A 107 -17.56 -3.28 9.22
N TYR A 108 -18.52 -4.15 9.43
CA TYR A 108 -19.08 -4.39 10.76
C TYR A 108 -18.02 -5.05 11.64
N ASP A 109 -17.79 -4.45 12.83
CA ASP A 109 -16.84 -4.96 13.82
C ASP A 109 -15.43 -5.13 13.22
N GLU A 110 -15.00 -4.14 12.42
CA GLU A 110 -13.72 -4.16 11.70
C GLU A 110 -12.56 -3.88 12.64
N HIS A 111 -11.56 -4.76 12.57
CA HIS A 111 -10.27 -4.59 13.26
C HIS A 111 -9.14 -4.89 12.26
N ASP A 112 -8.28 -3.92 12.02
CA ASP A 112 -7.25 -3.97 10.98
C ASP A 112 -7.90 -4.26 9.59
N GLU A 113 -7.58 -5.41 9.01
CA GLU A 113 -8.14 -5.91 7.75
C GLU A 113 -9.22 -6.99 7.93
N PHE A 114 -9.57 -7.30 9.18
CA PHE A 114 -10.52 -8.36 9.53
C PHE A 114 -11.84 -7.78 9.99
N ASN A 115 -12.91 -8.53 9.78
CA ASN A 115 -14.25 -8.14 10.21
C ASN A 115 -15.09 -9.40 10.54
N SER A 116 -16.12 -9.22 11.35
CA SER A 116 -17.06 -10.30 11.66
C SER A 116 -18.16 -10.36 10.61
N ALA A 117 -18.27 -11.47 9.88
CA ALA A 117 -19.43 -11.71 9.05
C ALA A 117 -20.65 -12.03 9.92
N ILE A 118 -21.83 -11.62 9.46
CA ILE A 118 -23.11 -11.93 10.10
C ILE A 118 -23.67 -13.19 9.46
N VAL A 119 -23.83 -14.21 10.29
CA VAL A 119 -24.38 -15.50 9.86
C VAL A 119 -25.90 -15.50 10.03
N THR A 120 -26.65 -15.74 8.95
CA THR A 120 -28.09 -15.88 8.97
C THR A 120 -28.48 -17.34 8.93
N GLY A 121 -29.45 -17.72 9.75
CA GLY A 121 -29.90 -19.10 9.83
C GLY A 121 -30.81 -19.36 11.02
N PRO A 122 -31.27 -20.62 11.19
CA PRO A 122 -32.09 -21.01 12.36
C PRO A 122 -31.32 -20.80 13.67
N GLY A 123 -31.92 -20.09 14.61
CA GLY A 123 -31.33 -19.85 15.94
C GLY A 123 -30.25 -18.77 16.00
N GLN A 124 -29.97 -18.06 14.89
CA GLN A 124 -29.03 -16.94 14.85
C GLN A 124 -29.73 -15.62 15.18
N GLU A 125 -29.17 -14.86 16.11
CA GLU A 125 -29.63 -13.52 16.45
C GLU A 125 -28.93 -12.50 15.56
N THR A 126 -29.64 -11.98 14.56
CA THR A 126 -29.11 -11.00 13.58
C THR A 126 -29.81 -9.63 13.68
N GLY A 127 -30.57 -9.44 14.75
CA GLY A 127 -31.17 -8.16 15.11
C GLY A 127 -30.36 -7.41 16.16
N ASN A 128 -30.67 -6.12 16.34
CA ASN A 128 -30.07 -5.26 17.34
C ASN A 128 -28.53 -5.04 17.20
N LEU A 129 -28.01 -5.17 15.97
CA LEU A 129 -26.61 -4.87 15.73
C LEU A 129 -26.32 -3.38 15.96
N VAL A 130 -25.15 -3.07 16.48
CA VAL A 130 -24.68 -1.68 16.62
C VAL A 130 -23.51 -1.46 15.68
N PHE A 131 -23.79 -0.79 14.55
CA PHE A 131 -22.76 -0.47 13.56
C PHE A 131 -22.12 0.89 13.90
N ARG A 132 -20.87 0.89 14.28
CA ARG A 132 -20.14 2.11 14.67
C ARG A 132 -19.36 2.67 13.48
N LEU A 133 -19.77 3.82 12.94
CA LEU A 133 -19.02 4.53 11.92
C LEU A 133 -18.09 5.57 12.58
N VAL A 134 -16.84 5.52 12.19
CA VAL A 134 -15.83 6.47 12.64
C VAL A 134 -15.88 7.72 11.75
N PRO A 135 -16.10 8.93 12.32
CA PRO A 135 -15.96 10.16 11.54
C PRO A 135 -14.52 10.28 11.04
N GLY A 136 -14.35 10.66 9.77
CA GLY A 136 -13.03 10.89 9.19
C GLY A 136 -12.29 12.04 9.86
N GLY A 137 -11.02 11.85 10.15
CA GLY A 137 -10.14 12.93 10.59
C GLY A 137 -9.75 13.85 9.44
N VAL A 138 -9.37 15.07 9.74
CA VAL A 138 -8.92 16.08 8.78
C VAL A 138 -7.64 16.74 9.27
N ILE A 139 -6.63 16.80 8.38
CA ILE A 139 -5.46 17.66 8.54
C ILE A 139 -5.53 18.73 7.45
N HIS A 140 -5.44 19.99 7.82
CA HIS A 140 -5.43 21.11 6.88
C HIS A 140 -4.43 22.17 7.32
N GLY A 141 -4.00 23.00 6.39
CA GLY A 141 -3.09 24.09 6.71
C GLY A 141 -2.78 24.96 5.52
N VAL A 142 -1.89 25.89 5.73
CA VAL A 142 -1.37 26.79 4.71
C VAL A 142 0.16 26.65 4.66
N VAL A 143 0.70 26.56 3.45
CA VAL A 143 2.14 26.60 3.22
C VAL A 143 2.51 28.02 2.80
N THR A 144 3.43 28.64 3.53
CA THR A 144 3.90 30.01 3.28
C THR A 144 5.42 30.03 3.13
N ALA A 145 5.93 31.04 2.43
CA ALA A 145 7.35 31.38 2.40
C ALA A 145 7.71 32.27 3.59
N ASP A 146 9.00 32.54 3.79
CA ASP A 146 9.53 33.48 4.81
C ASP A 146 8.93 34.88 4.75
N SER A 147 8.55 35.34 3.56
CA SER A 147 7.88 36.60 3.32
C SER A 147 6.44 36.65 3.85
N GLY A 148 5.87 35.48 4.18
CA GLY A 148 4.45 35.29 4.46
C GLY A 148 3.58 35.11 3.22
N ASP A 149 4.18 35.09 2.01
CA ASP A 149 3.48 34.83 0.77
C ASP A 149 3.07 33.34 0.70
N PRO A 150 1.88 33.03 0.15
CA PRO A 150 1.46 31.65 -0.04
C PRO A 150 2.35 30.94 -1.06
N VAL A 151 2.62 29.67 -0.83
CA VAL A 151 3.37 28.83 -1.77
C VAL A 151 2.38 27.93 -2.53
N GLU A 152 2.12 28.30 -3.78
CA GLU A 152 1.27 27.55 -4.70
C GLU A 152 2.00 26.32 -5.25
N ASN A 153 1.25 25.24 -5.52
CA ASN A 153 1.77 23.99 -6.08
C ASN A 153 2.83 23.28 -5.22
N ALA A 154 2.96 23.62 -3.93
CA ALA A 154 3.77 22.86 -3.01
C ALA A 154 3.15 21.46 -2.84
N ARG A 155 3.97 20.40 -2.94
CA ARG A 155 3.51 19.04 -2.67
C ARG A 155 3.59 18.78 -1.18
N VAL A 156 2.45 18.46 -0.60
CA VAL A 156 2.33 18.07 0.81
C VAL A 156 2.11 16.58 0.87
N PHE A 157 2.93 15.89 1.64
CA PHE A 157 2.85 14.45 1.86
C PHE A 157 2.42 14.18 3.28
N VAL A 158 1.53 13.22 3.45
CA VAL A 158 1.16 12.70 4.75
C VAL A 158 1.63 11.26 4.90
N PHE A 159 2.34 11.02 5.98
CA PHE A 159 2.87 9.70 6.36
C PHE A 159 2.17 9.21 7.61
N ILE A 160 2.01 7.90 7.71
CA ILE A 160 1.45 7.23 8.88
C ILE A 160 2.45 6.22 9.44
N LYS A 161 2.49 6.09 10.76
CA LYS A 161 3.19 4.98 11.40
C LYS A 161 2.36 3.72 11.24
N SER A 162 2.84 2.81 10.42
CA SER A 162 2.20 1.53 10.16
C SER A 162 2.73 0.45 11.09
N HIS A 163 1.79 -0.39 11.56
CA HIS A 163 2.06 -1.57 12.39
C HIS A 163 1.60 -2.83 11.65
N ASP A 164 1.96 -2.96 10.37
CA ASP A 164 1.52 -4.05 9.46
C ASP A 164 1.97 -5.45 9.88
N GLY A 165 2.09 -5.68 11.19
CA GLY A 165 2.45 -6.98 11.75
C GLY A 165 3.92 -7.37 11.55
N LYS A 166 4.76 -6.51 10.98
CA LYS A 166 6.21 -6.71 10.91
C LYS A 166 6.88 -6.13 12.17
N PRO A 167 7.97 -6.72 12.65
CA PRO A 167 8.71 -6.16 13.77
C PRO A 167 9.21 -4.76 13.44
N GLY A 168 8.84 -3.78 14.25
CA GLY A 168 9.22 -2.39 14.09
C GLY A 168 8.09 -1.52 13.52
N THR A 169 8.14 -0.24 13.86
CA THR A 169 7.23 0.77 13.31
C THR A 169 7.81 1.25 11.98
N ARG A 170 7.05 1.12 10.92
CA ARG A 170 7.38 1.72 9.62
C ARG A 170 6.62 3.02 9.45
N ILE A 171 7.28 3.98 8.82
CA ILE A 171 6.63 5.21 8.37
C ILE A 171 6.38 5.02 6.87
N VAL A 172 5.12 5.06 6.45
CA VAL A 172 4.73 4.87 5.06
C VAL A 172 3.91 6.05 4.58
N GLN A 173 4.11 6.45 3.33
CA GLN A 173 3.29 7.48 2.72
C GLN A 173 1.84 6.99 2.62
N SER A 174 0.91 7.75 3.23
CA SER A 174 -0.52 7.45 3.21
C SER A 174 -1.23 8.18 2.07
N ASP A 175 -0.86 9.46 1.83
CA ASP A 175 -1.48 10.29 0.80
C ASP A 175 -0.56 11.46 0.43
N ALA A 176 -0.89 12.19 -0.65
CA ALA A 176 -0.24 13.41 -1.05
C ALA A 176 -1.22 14.35 -1.74
N THR A 177 -1.04 15.65 -1.53
CA THR A 177 -1.82 16.70 -2.19
C THR A 177 -0.91 17.86 -2.63
N THR A 178 -1.47 18.83 -3.32
CA THR A 178 -0.78 20.07 -3.66
C THR A 178 -1.54 21.26 -3.10
N THR A 179 -0.80 22.31 -2.74
CA THR A 179 -1.41 23.57 -2.30
C THR A 179 -2.06 24.31 -3.46
N ASP A 180 -3.12 25.04 -3.18
CA ASP A 180 -3.78 25.96 -4.11
C ASP A 180 -3.06 27.32 -4.17
N ASP A 181 -3.66 28.29 -4.89
CA ASP A 181 -3.15 29.65 -5.06
C ASP A 181 -3.09 30.48 -3.76
N THR A 182 -3.74 30.02 -2.72
CA THR A 182 -3.66 30.60 -1.36
C THR A 182 -2.69 29.86 -0.47
N GLY A 183 -1.97 28.87 -0.99
CA GLY A 183 -1.10 27.98 -0.24
C GLY A 183 -1.83 26.94 0.61
N ALA A 184 -3.18 26.84 0.50
CA ALA A 184 -3.98 25.97 1.34
C ALA A 184 -3.96 24.51 0.85
N TYR A 185 -4.00 23.59 1.80
CA TYR A 185 -4.12 22.16 1.56
C TYR A 185 -5.03 21.48 2.57
N GLU A 186 -5.59 20.33 2.22
CA GLU A 186 -6.44 19.54 3.11
C GLU A 186 -6.34 18.04 2.79
N PHE A 187 -6.15 17.22 3.84
CA PHE A 187 -6.33 15.78 3.82
C PHE A 187 -7.60 15.42 4.57
N ASN A 188 -8.49 14.74 3.91
CA ASN A 188 -9.79 14.34 4.44
C ASN A 188 -9.87 12.85 4.72
N ASN A 189 -10.82 12.45 5.56
CA ASN A 189 -11.17 11.05 5.80
C ASN A 189 -10.02 10.21 6.35
N LEU A 190 -9.13 10.83 7.12
CA LEU A 190 -8.02 10.15 7.76
C LEU A 190 -8.50 9.18 8.85
N ALA A 191 -7.80 8.04 8.97
CA ALA A 191 -8.00 7.12 10.08
C ALA A 191 -7.52 7.75 11.40
N ALA A 192 -7.97 7.23 12.53
CA ALA A 192 -7.31 7.51 13.80
C ALA A 192 -5.87 6.96 13.74
N GLY A 193 -4.89 7.75 14.17
CA GLY A 193 -3.49 7.34 14.07
C GLY A 193 -2.51 8.48 14.32
N GLU A 194 -1.23 8.14 14.20
CA GLU A 194 -0.11 9.08 14.29
C GLU A 194 0.40 9.41 12.89
N TYR A 195 0.38 10.68 12.54
CA TYR A 195 0.74 11.18 11.23
C TYR A 195 1.93 12.12 11.28
N MET A 196 2.68 12.18 10.20
CA MET A 196 3.75 13.16 9.97
C MET A 196 3.53 13.81 8.62
N LEU A 197 3.89 15.08 8.50
CA LEU A 197 3.79 15.82 7.26
C LEU A 197 5.18 16.23 6.78
N ALA A 198 5.33 16.24 5.46
CA ALA A 198 6.47 16.83 4.79
C ALA A 198 6.02 17.61 3.56
N VAL A 199 6.72 18.68 3.24
CA VAL A 199 6.44 19.55 2.10
C VAL A 199 7.68 19.65 1.22
N THR A 200 7.47 19.54 -0.08
CA THR A 200 8.46 19.89 -1.11
C THR A 200 7.89 20.96 -2.03
N ALA A 201 8.68 21.94 -2.35
CA ALA A 201 8.32 22.99 -3.29
C ALA A 201 9.57 23.57 -3.94
N GLU A 202 9.38 24.34 -4.99
CA GLU A 202 10.42 25.15 -5.62
C GLU A 202 10.01 26.63 -5.50
N PRO A 203 10.95 27.53 -5.10
CA PRO A 203 10.63 28.96 -5.07
C PRO A 203 10.32 29.46 -6.50
N TRP A 204 9.15 30.06 -6.69
CA TRP A 204 8.68 30.51 -8.01
C TRP A 204 9.63 31.52 -8.71
N TYR A 205 10.48 32.19 -7.93
CA TYR A 205 11.49 33.15 -8.39
C TYR A 205 12.87 32.54 -8.57
N ALA A 206 13.06 31.26 -8.27
CA ALA A 206 14.36 30.62 -8.36
C ALA A 206 14.87 30.55 -9.79
N LEU A 207 16.14 30.84 -9.96
CA LEU A 207 16.85 30.76 -11.24
C LEU A 207 18.09 29.88 -11.08
N HIS A 208 18.02 28.65 -11.59
CA HIS A 208 19.13 27.71 -11.53
C HIS A 208 19.93 27.73 -12.81
N HIS A 209 21.17 28.14 -12.72
CA HIS A 209 22.09 28.23 -13.86
C HIS A 209 23.20 27.19 -13.72
N ALA A 210 23.35 26.31 -14.70
CA ALA A 210 24.48 25.38 -14.73
C ALA A 210 25.82 26.15 -14.79
N ALA A 211 26.75 25.79 -13.90
CA ALA A 211 28.07 26.47 -13.80
C ALA A 211 28.84 26.41 -15.11
N ASN A 212 28.65 25.40 -15.94
CA ASN A 212 29.30 25.25 -17.24
C ASN A 212 28.81 26.24 -18.33
N ARG A 213 27.69 26.95 -18.15
CA ARG A 213 27.26 27.98 -19.11
C ARG A 213 28.05 29.26 -18.98
N THR A 214 28.60 29.56 -17.82
CA THR A 214 29.40 30.76 -17.58
C THR A 214 30.82 30.67 -18.15
N ARG A 215 31.34 29.48 -18.50
CA ARG A 215 32.66 29.30 -19.11
C ARG A 215 32.70 29.36 -20.64
N ARG A 216 31.56 29.47 -21.33
CA ARG A 216 31.58 29.66 -22.79
C ARG A 216 31.87 31.10 -23.12
N SER A 217 33.17 31.36 -23.17
CA SER A 217 33.88 32.42 -23.93
C SER A 217 32.97 33.38 -24.71
N THR A 218 32.69 34.50 -24.11
CA THR A 218 32.49 35.74 -24.85
C THR A 218 33.89 36.18 -25.35
N PRO A 219 34.06 36.59 -26.63
CA PRO A 219 35.29 37.21 -27.07
C PRO A 219 35.54 38.45 -26.20
N ALA A 220 36.80 38.64 -25.81
CA ALA A 220 37.23 39.72 -24.97
C ALA A 220 36.68 41.07 -25.45
N GLY A 221 35.82 41.67 -24.66
CA GLY A 221 35.31 43.02 -24.92
C GLY A 221 33.84 43.20 -24.49
N THR A 222 33.70 43.71 -23.29
CA THR A 222 32.47 44.19 -22.64
C THR A 222 31.82 43.18 -21.67
N GLU A 223 32.47 43.03 -20.53
CA GLU A 223 31.86 42.47 -19.32
C GLU A 223 30.93 43.53 -18.76
N THR A 224 29.62 43.23 -18.87
CA THR A 224 28.66 43.79 -17.94
C THR A 224 28.10 42.58 -17.20
N GLU A 225 28.92 42.04 -16.29
CA GLU A 225 28.45 41.09 -15.29
C GLU A 225 27.62 41.86 -14.29
N THR A 226 26.41 41.38 -14.07
CA THR A 226 25.70 41.49 -12.80
C THR A 226 25.80 40.14 -12.09
N PRO A 227 26.96 39.78 -11.52
CA PRO A 227 27.15 38.48 -10.87
C PRO A 227 26.29 38.28 -9.62
N ASP A 228 25.96 39.39 -8.95
CA ASP A 228 25.28 39.33 -7.62
C ASP A 228 23.79 38.98 -7.69
N THR A 229 23.10 39.39 -8.74
CA THR A 229 21.62 39.19 -8.81
C THR A 229 21.26 37.74 -9.18
N ALA A 230 22.05 37.12 -10.05
CA ALA A 230 21.79 35.73 -10.46
C ALA A 230 22.10 34.75 -9.33
N ALA A 231 23.14 34.99 -8.55
CA ALA A 231 23.47 34.18 -7.39
C ALA A 231 22.46 34.33 -6.25
N ALA A 232 21.85 35.49 -6.10
CA ALA A 232 20.82 35.74 -5.10
C ALA A 232 19.49 35.01 -5.40
N LEU A 233 19.27 34.63 -6.66
CA LEU A 233 18.07 33.88 -7.08
C LEU A 233 18.30 32.38 -7.24
N ASP A 234 19.53 31.91 -6.99
CA ASP A 234 19.85 30.48 -7.00
C ASP A 234 19.58 29.87 -5.63
N VAL A 235 18.30 29.62 -5.39
CA VAL A 235 17.76 29.19 -4.10
C VAL A 235 16.84 27.99 -4.26
N ALA A 236 16.72 27.19 -3.21
CA ALA A 236 15.83 26.04 -3.14
C ALA A 236 15.16 25.95 -1.76
N TYR A 237 14.00 25.30 -1.68
CA TYR A 237 13.41 24.91 -0.41
C TYR A 237 13.87 23.50 -0.03
N PRO A 238 14.52 23.31 1.13
CA PRO A 238 14.72 21.99 1.70
C PRO A 238 13.37 21.31 1.93
N VAL A 239 13.34 19.97 1.96
CA VAL A 239 12.20 19.25 2.51
C VAL A 239 11.91 19.83 3.88
N THR A 240 10.69 20.27 4.09
CA THR A 240 10.29 20.90 5.34
C THR A 240 9.20 20.06 6.00
N TYR A 241 9.46 19.63 7.22
CA TYR A 241 8.53 18.83 8.01
C TYR A 241 7.67 19.73 8.90
N PHE A 242 6.51 19.25 9.30
CA PHE A 242 5.75 19.88 10.36
C PHE A 242 6.53 19.73 11.69
N ASP A 243 6.83 20.73 12.42
CA ASP A 243 6.47 22.12 12.62
C ASP A 243 7.56 23.07 11.96
N SER A 244 7.56 23.16 10.63
CA SER A 244 8.47 24.04 9.84
C SER A 244 9.98 23.76 10.02
N THR A 245 10.36 22.51 10.27
CA THR A 245 11.76 22.09 10.44
C THR A 245 12.27 21.39 9.19
N PRO A 246 13.51 21.63 8.75
CA PRO A 246 14.16 20.87 7.69
C PRO A 246 14.75 19.53 8.20
N ASP A 247 14.76 19.29 9.51
CA ASP A 247 15.29 18.07 10.12
C ASP A 247 14.19 17.01 10.27
N GLU A 248 14.36 15.88 9.56
CA GLU A 248 13.43 14.74 9.62
C GLU A 248 13.24 14.21 11.05
N ALA A 249 14.33 14.16 11.84
CA ALA A 249 14.27 13.70 13.23
C ALA A 249 13.51 14.68 14.14
N GLY A 250 13.41 15.94 13.73
CA GLY A 250 12.64 16.99 14.42
C GLY A 250 11.16 17.04 14.01
N ALA A 251 10.71 16.19 13.09
CA ALA A 251 9.32 16.19 12.60
C ALA A 251 8.32 15.95 13.74
N THR A 252 7.36 16.86 13.88
CA THR A 252 6.31 16.75 14.90
C THR A 252 5.22 15.78 14.47
N VAL A 253 4.87 14.86 15.37
CA VAL A 253 3.80 13.87 15.15
C VAL A 253 2.44 14.50 15.45
N LEU A 254 1.52 14.35 14.49
CA LEU A 254 0.12 14.75 14.60
C LEU A 254 -0.73 13.55 14.99
N THR A 255 -1.42 13.60 16.13
CA THR A 255 -2.33 12.52 16.53
C THR A 255 -3.75 12.87 16.10
N ILE A 256 -4.32 12.06 15.21
CA ILE A 256 -5.70 12.15 14.74
C ILE A 256 -6.56 11.13 15.50
N ALA A 257 -7.65 11.63 16.08
CA ALA A 257 -8.76 10.81 16.54
C ALA A 257 -9.95 10.98 15.58
N GLY A 258 -10.92 10.08 15.65
CA GLY A 258 -12.09 10.14 14.77
C GLY A 258 -12.82 11.49 14.84
N GLY A 259 -13.00 12.14 13.71
CA GLY A 259 -13.66 13.45 13.57
C GLY A 259 -12.81 14.67 13.97
N ASN A 260 -11.57 14.49 14.39
CA ASN A 260 -10.69 15.61 14.68
C ASN A 260 -10.35 16.39 13.41
N ARG A 261 -10.26 17.71 13.56
CA ARG A 261 -9.76 18.62 12.54
C ARG A 261 -8.56 19.37 13.09
N LEU A 262 -7.37 19.08 12.58
CA LEU A 262 -6.12 19.69 13.01
C LEU A 262 -5.60 20.67 11.98
N ALA A 263 -5.18 21.86 12.45
CA ALA A 263 -4.45 22.81 11.63
C ALA A 263 -2.95 22.51 11.71
N ALA A 264 -2.28 22.51 10.57
CA ALA A 264 -0.87 22.23 10.42
C ALA A 264 -0.26 23.17 9.37
N ASP A 265 -0.07 24.43 9.75
CA ASP A 265 0.58 25.42 8.89
C ASP A 265 2.09 25.17 8.84
N ILE A 266 2.70 25.37 7.67
CA ILE A 266 4.12 25.13 7.42
C ILE A 266 4.73 26.33 6.72
N THR A 267 5.86 26.83 7.24
CA THR A 267 6.64 27.90 6.61
C THR A 267 7.90 27.33 5.99
N LEU A 268 8.12 27.61 4.71
CA LEU A 268 9.29 27.20 3.96
C LEU A 268 10.35 28.31 4.00
N HIS A 269 11.60 27.91 4.25
CA HIS A 269 12.74 28.81 4.30
C HIS A 269 13.63 28.56 3.10
N ALA A 270 13.77 29.55 2.22
CA ALA A 270 14.64 29.45 1.07
C ALA A 270 16.13 29.50 1.51
N VAL A 271 16.91 28.59 0.98
CA VAL A 271 18.36 28.52 1.21
C VAL A 271 19.09 28.55 -0.12
N PRO A 272 20.40 28.91 -0.16
CA PRO A 272 21.18 28.79 -1.38
C PRO A 272 21.09 27.37 -1.96
N ALA A 273 20.77 27.28 -3.24
CA ALA A 273 20.70 26.00 -3.93
C ALA A 273 22.11 25.41 -4.12
N LEU A 274 22.17 24.08 -4.12
CA LEU A 274 23.40 23.35 -4.34
C LEU A 274 23.53 22.91 -5.80
N HIS A 275 24.77 22.79 -6.23
CA HIS A 275 25.15 22.26 -7.52
C HIS A 275 25.94 20.97 -7.31
N LEU A 276 25.43 19.86 -7.79
CA LEU A 276 26.08 18.56 -7.70
C LEU A 276 26.59 18.16 -9.08
N GLN A 277 27.91 18.13 -9.23
CA GLN A 277 28.54 17.69 -10.46
C GLN A 277 28.88 16.21 -10.35
N VAL A 278 28.25 15.39 -11.18
CA VAL A 278 28.38 13.94 -11.16
C VAL A 278 29.17 13.47 -12.37
N ASP A 279 30.25 12.76 -12.14
CA ASP A 279 31.04 12.17 -13.21
C ASP A 279 30.26 11.10 -13.96
N THR A 280 30.24 11.21 -15.30
CA THR A 280 29.49 10.27 -16.15
C THR A 280 30.44 9.54 -17.11
N PRO A 281 30.92 8.35 -16.76
CA PRO A 281 31.79 7.60 -17.63
C PRO A 281 31.07 7.21 -18.92
N ARG A 282 31.79 7.29 -20.05
CA ARG A 282 31.27 6.82 -21.33
C ARG A 282 31.25 5.31 -21.37
N ARG A 283 30.12 4.77 -21.83
CA ARG A 283 29.97 3.35 -22.11
C ARG A 283 30.80 2.95 -23.34
N PRO A 284 31.09 1.66 -23.55
CA PRO A 284 31.81 1.16 -24.73
C PRO A 284 31.16 1.52 -26.06
N ASP A 285 29.85 1.72 -26.08
CA ASP A 285 29.06 2.14 -27.25
C ASP A 285 29.09 3.66 -27.50
N GLY A 286 29.81 4.41 -26.66
CA GLY A 286 29.91 5.86 -26.73
C GLY A 286 28.78 6.63 -26.04
N SER A 287 27.76 5.93 -25.54
CA SER A 287 26.68 6.53 -24.76
C SER A 287 27.18 6.92 -23.34
N LEU A 288 26.49 7.86 -22.71
CA LEU A 288 26.79 8.24 -21.33
C LEU A 288 25.98 7.39 -20.35
N ALA A 289 26.58 7.10 -19.21
CA ALA A 289 25.84 6.52 -18.10
C ALA A 289 24.85 7.56 -17.57
N ARG A 290 23.59 7.20 -17.47
CA ARG A 290 22.55 8.06 -16.90
C ARG A 290 22.75 8.15 -15.39
N ALA A 291 22.68 9.35 -14.84
CA ALA A 291 22.62 9.58 -13.41
C ALA A 291 21.20 9.96 -13.02
N GLU A 292 20.76 9.48 -11.89
CA GLU A 292 19.45 9.73 -11.29
C GLU A 292 19.67 10.11 -9.83
N LEU A 293 19.22 11.30 -9.45
CA LEU A 293 19.26 11.80 -8.07
C LEU A 293 17.86 11.62 -7.48
N ARG A 294 17.75 10.85 -6.42
CA ARG A 294 16.49 10.50 -5.75
C ARG A 294 16.45 11.16 -4.39
N GLN A 295 15.39 11.92 -4.13
CA GLN A 295 15.13 12.49 -2.82
C GLN A 295 14.26 11.55 -2.00
N THR A 296 14.61 11.35 -0.74
CA THR A 296 13.88 10.47 0.17
C THR A 296 13.33 11.24 1.36
N ILE A 297 12.15 10.82 1.83
CA ILE A 297 11.48 11.33 3.04
C ILE A 297 11.02 10.12 3.84
N PHE A 298 11.44 9.98 5.09
CA PHE A 298 11.16 8.83 5.94
C PHE A 298 11.48 7.48 5.27
N GLY A 299 12.53 7.46 4.44
CA GLY A 299 12.93 6.26 3.71
C GLY A 299 12.11 5.95 2.44
N GLU A 300 11.14 6.77 2.08
CA GLU A 300 10.36 6.65 0.83
C GLU A 300 10.94 7.57 -0.25
N VAL A 301 11.08 7.07 -1.48
CA VAL A 301 11.52 7.88 -2.62
C VAL A 301 10.36 8.75 -3.08
N ILE A 302 10.50 10.06 -2.93
CA ILE A 302 9.43 11.03 -3.23
C ILE A 302 9.62 11.65 -4.61
N SER A 303 10.85 11.91 -5.00
CA SER A 303 11.17 12.46 -6.31
C SER A 303 12.43 11.82 -6.87
N ALA A 304 12.51 11.77 -8.18
CA ALA A 304 13.68 11.31 -8.90
C ALA A 304 13.97 12.28 -10.05
N GLU A 305 15.11 12.93 -10.01
CA GLU A 305 15.58 13.78 -11.08
C GLU A 305 16.58 13.03 -11.95
N SER A 306 16.35 13.02 -13.25
CA SER A 306 17.29 12.43 -14.19
C SER A 306 18.08 13.52 -14.90
N SER A 307 19.37 13.30 -14.96
CA SER A 307 20.31 14.21 -15.58
C SER A 307 19.95 14.62 -17.01
N GLY A 308 20.13 15.89 -17.33
CA GLY A 308 19.99 16.42 -18.69
C GLY A 308 20.99 15.76 -19.66
N PHE A 309 20.48 15.12 -20.71
CA PHE A 309 21.27 14.34 -21.67
C PHE A 309 22.26 15.20 -22.50
N LEU A 310 21.94 16.47 -22.72
CA LEU A 310 22.68 17.31 -23.67
C LEU A 310 24.00 17.89 -23.11
N ASP A 311 24.07 18.19 -21.84
CA ASP A 311 25.26 18.81 -21.23
C ASP A 311 26.37 17.76 -20.95
N ALA A 312 25.95 16.53 -20.61
CA ALA A 312 26.87 15.43 -20.38
C ALA A 312 27.69 15.01 -21.62
N LEU A 313 27.17 15.23 -22.83
CA LEU A 313 27.88 14.86 -24.08
C LEU A 313 29.18 15.62 -24.30
N GLN A 314 29.35 16.81 -23.72
CA GLN A 314 30.48 17.67 -23.95
C GLN A 314 31.49 17.66 -22.81
N SER A 315 31.03 17.52 -21.56
CA SER A 315 31.89 17.67 -20.36
C SER A 315 32.35 16.34 -19.75
N GLY A 316 31.64 15.24 -20.01
CA GLY A 316 31.90 13.97 -19.32
C GLY A 316 31.32 13.92 -17.89
N SER A 317 30.63 14.98 -17.50
CA SER A 317 29.93 15.07 -16.22
C SER A 317 28.52 15.65 -16.41
N VAL A 318 27.66 15.39 -15.48
CA VAL A 318 26.29 15.92 -15.41
C VAL A 318 26.18 16.79 -14.18
N GLU A 319 25.54 17.94 -14.31
CA GLU A 319 25.27 18.83 -13.21
C GLU A 319 23.78 18.80 -12.86
N PHE A 320 23.49 18.51 -11.58
CA PHE A 320 22.19 18.75 -10.98
C PHE A 320 22.22 20.13 -10.34
N THR A 321 21.34 21.01 -10.78
CA THR A 321 21.24 22.41 -10.30
C THR A 321 19.96 22.56 -9.50
N GLY A 322 19.90 23.54 -8.60
CA GLY A 322 18.71 23.77 -7.79
C GLY A 322 18.49 22.73 -6.69
N VAL A 323 19.52 21.96 -6.36
CA VAL A 323 19.40 20.92 -5.35
C VAL A 323 19.32 21.55 -3.96
N ALA A 324 18.27 21.23 -3.21
CA ALA A 324 18.18 21.65 -1.83
C ALA A 324 19.15 20.86 -0.93
N PRO A 325 19.65 21.44 0.17
CA PRO A 325 20.36 20.65 1.17
C PRO A 325 19.45 19.53 1.69
N GLY A 326 19.99 18.31 1.81
CA GLY A 326 19.21 17.16 2.26
C GLY A 326 19.85 15.81 1.96
N HIS A 327 19.08 14.77 2.22
CA HIS A 327 19.43 13.38 1.96
C HIS A 327 18.99 12.95 0.57
N TYR A 328 19.90 12.33 -0.17
CA TYR A 328 19.68 11.86 -1.53
C TYR A 328 20.29 10.48 -1.73
N GLU A 329 19.73 9.73 -2.66
CA GLU A 329 20.33 8.54 -3.25
C GLU A 329 20.73 8.87 -4.70
N LEU A 330 21.99 8.72 -5.04
CA LEU A 330 22.49 8.83 -6.40
C LEU A 330 22.62 7.43 -7.02
N ALA A 331 21.91 7.20 -8.12
CA ALA A 331 22.01 5.97 -8.91
C ALA A 331 22.65 6.27 -10.28
N GLN A 332 23.70 5.54 -10.67
CA GLN A 332 24.35 5.72 -11.97
C GLN A 332 24.86 4.42 -12.56
N GLY A 333 24.72 4.30 -13.86
CA GLY A 333 25.29 3.20 -14.63
C GLY A 333 24.27 2.15 -15.08
N ASP A 334 24.78 1.01 -15.60
CA ASP A 334 23.98 -0.13 -16.03
C ASP A 334 24.84 -1.42 -15.96
N PRO A 335 24.70 -2.26 -14.93
CA PRO A 335 23.83 -2.06 -13.76
C PRO A 335 24.23 -0.81 -12.95
N PRO A 336 23.27 -0.14 -12.30
CA PRO A 336 23.59 1.07 -11.56
C PRO A 336 24.43 0.79 -10.32
N ARG A 337 25.26 1.74 -9.99
CA ARG A 337 25.85 1.88 -8.66
C ARG A 337 24.99 2.86 -7.88
N VAL A 338 24.79 2.58 -6.62
CA VAL A 338 23.94 3.38 -5.74
C VAL A 338 24.76 3.88 -4.58
N MET A 339 24.67 5.18 -4.29
CA MET A 339 25.30 5.77 -3.13
C MET A 339 24.35 6.73 -2.42
N GLU A 340 24.39 6.73 -1.11
CA GLU A 340 23.75 7.73 -0.28
C GLU A 340 24.59 9.00 -0.28
N LEU A 341 23.94 10.14 -0.35
CA LEU A 341 24.56 11.44 -0.45
C LEU A 341 23.88 12.43 0.49
N ASP A 342 24.63 12.91 1.47
CA ASP A 342 24.25 14.07 2.27
C ASP A 342 24.69 15.34 1.57
N ALA A 343 23.80 15.97 0.84
CA ALA A 343 24.07 17.21 0.14
C ALA A 343 23.99 18.39 1.13
N THR A 344 25.15 18.86 1.59
CA THR A 344 25.25 20.02 2.51
C THR A 344 25.95 21.20 1.86
N ALA A 345 26.64 20.99 0.75
CA ALA A 345 27.33 21.99 -0.06
C ALA A 345 27.42 21.55 -1.52
N SER A 346 27.60 22.51 -2.43
CA SER A 346 27.90 22.18 -3.82
C SER A 346 29.20 21.38 -3.91
N GLN A 347 29.17 20.26 -4.61
CA GLN A 347 30.29 19.33 -4.65
C GLN A 347 30.36 18.53 -5.95
N GLU A 348 31.53 17.96 -6.21
CA GLU A 348 31.77 16.97 -7.23
C GLU A 348 31.57 15.58 -6.62
N VAL A 349 30.78 14.74 -7.28
CA VAL A 349 30.41 13.41 -6.81
C VAL A 349 30.98 12.36 -7.74
N ASP A 350 31.80 11.48 -7.19
CA ASP A 350 32.31 10.30 -7.90
C ASP A 350 31.37 9.08 -7.64
N PRO A 351 30.53 8.70 -8.59
CA PRO A 351 29.61 7.58 -8.43
C PRO A 351 30.32 6.23 -8.37
N SER A 352 31.60 6.15 -8.72
CA SER A 352 32.37 4.90 -8.61
C SER A 352 32.53 4.43 -7.17
N LEU A 353 32.39 5.34 -6.20
CA LEU A 353 32.41 5.06 -4.77
C LEU A 353 31.12 4.37 -4.29
N GLY A 354 30.03 4.46 -5.06
CA GLY A 354 28.76 3.81 -4.74
C GLY A 354 28.85 2.29 -4.75
N SER A 355 27.94 1.67 -4.03
CA SER A 355 27.80 0.22 -4.00
C SER A 355 27.25 -0.31 -5.33
N PRO A 356 27.85 -1.34 -5.94
CA PRO A 356 27.32 -1.90 -7.16
C PRO A 356 25.99 -2.62 -6.85
N THR A 357 24.98 -2.40 -7.68
CA THR A 357 23.81 -3.27 -7.66
C THR A 357 24.12 -4.56 -8.41
N VAL A 358 23.48 -5.62 -8.00
CA VAL A 358 23.67 -6.95 -8.61
C VAL A 358 22.34 -7.58 -8.97
N SER A 359 22.37 -8.57 -9.87
CA SER A 359 21.18 -9.34 -10.16
C SER A 359 20.92 -10.41 -9.10
N VAL A 360 19.66 -10.52 -8.66
CA VAL A 360 19.14 -11.66 -7.92
C VAL A 360 18.21 -12.43 -8.85
N ARG A 361 18.62 -13.61 -9.27
CA ARG A 361 17.87 -14.44 -10.22
C ARG A 361 17.62 -15.81 -9.65
N GLY A 362 16.61 -16.47 -10.17
CA GLY A 362 16.34 -17.81 -9.68
C GLY A 362 15.13 -18.48 -10.31
N THR A 363 14.71 -19.52 -9.65
CA THR A 363 13.52 -20.28 -10.01
C THR A 363 12.55 -20.31 -8.83
N MET A 364 11.26 -20.24 -9.15
CA MET A 364 10.18 -20.42 -8.21
C MET A 364 9.40 -21.69 -8.58
N ARG A 365 9.12 -22.52 -7.58
CA ARG A 365 8.40 -23.80 -7.74
C ARG A 365 7.45 -24.02 -6.57
N THR A 366 6.48 -24.88 -6.77
CA THR A 366 5.64 -25.39 -5.67
C THR A 366 6.40 -26.35 -4.77
N GLN A 367 5.89 -26.63 -3.58
CA GLN A 367 6.47 -27.62 -2.65
C GLN A 367 6.57 -29.03 -3.25
N VAL A 368 5.66 -29.38 -4.14
CA VAL A 368 5.67 -30.68 -4.84
C VAL A 368 6.65 -30.71 -6.01
N GLY A 369 7.35 -29.58 -6.27
CA GLY A 369 8.33 -29.45 -7.36
C GLY A 369 7.69 -29.24 -8.75
N THR A 370 6.37 -29.06 -8.82
CA THR A 370 5.65 -28.74 -10.05
C THR A 370 5.83 -27.28 -10.45
N ALA A 371 5.57 -26.98 -11.72
CA ALA A 371 5.51 -25.60 -12.19
C ALA A 371 4.36 -24.84 -11.51
N LEU A 372 4.48 -23.52 -11.45
CA LEU A 372 3.42 -22.63 -10.99
C LEU A 372 2.22 -22.71 -11.93
N THR A 373 1.03 -22.81 -11.39
CA THR A 373 -0.23 -22.86 -12.16
C THR A 373 -0.73 -21.48 -12.54
N GLU A 374 -0.33 -20.45 -11.78
CA GLU A 374 -0.73 -19.07 -11.94
C GLU A 374 0.48 -18.16 -12.04
N ASP A 375 0.26 -16.95 -12.54
CA ASP A 375 1.30 -15.93 -12.54
C ASP A 375 1.56 -15.45 -11.11
N CYS A 376 2.82 -15.46 -10.74
CA CYS A 376 3.26 -14.99 -9.43
C CYS A 376 4.06 -13.69 -9.54
N SER A 377 4.11 -12.95 -8.45
CA SER A 377 5.08 -11.88 -8.22
C SER A 377 5.94 -12.20 -7.01
N LEU A 378 7.17 -11.75 -7.04
CA LEU A 378 8.07 -11.73 -5.90
C LEU A 378 8.42 -10.30 -5.54
N THR A 379 8.49 -10.02 -4.26
CA THR A 379 8.98 -8.75 -3.73
C THR A 379 10.16 -9.02 -2.82
N LEU A 380 11.19 -8.18 -2.93
CA LEU A 380 12.30 -8.09 -2.00
C LEU A 380 12.09 -6.85 -1.14
N ASP A 381 11.84 -7.03 0.13
CA ASP A 381 11.74 -5.96 1.10
C ASP A 381 13.06 -5.86 1.88
N ALA A 382 13.60 -4.65 2.04
CA ALA A 382 14.80 -4.45 2.84
C ALA A 382 14.50 -4.79 4.30
N VAL A 383 15.40 -5.55 4.94
CA VAL A 383 15.28 -5.86 6.37
C VAL A 383 15.62 -4.65 7.22
N ASP A 384 16.54 -3.81 6.74
CA ASP A 384 16.88 -2.54 7.38
C ASP A 384 15.81 -1.49 6.98
N PRO A 385 15.00 -1.01 7.93
CA PRO A 385 13.94 -0.03 7.64
C PRO A 385 14.48 1.37 7.30
N THR A 386 15.76 1.63 7.55
CA THR A 386 16.39 2.93 7.25
C THR A 386 16.87 3.01 5.80
N ARG A 387 16.79 1.93 5.04
CA ARG A 387 17.17 1.92 3.63
C ARG A 387 16.14 2.61 2.77
N HIS A 388 16.64 3.45 1.88
CA HIS A 388 15.83 4.27 0.97
C HIS A 388 15.13 3.48 -0.14
N GLN A 389 15.66 2.33 -0.55
CA GLN A 389 14.98 1.42 -1.46
C GLN A 389 14.42 0.24 -0.67
N ASN A 390 13.21 0.41 -0.12
CA ASN A 390 12.62 -0.54 0.81
C ASN A 390 12.04 -1.77 0.14
N SER A 391 11.63 -1.69 -1.15
CA SER A 391 10.95 -2.79 -1.83
C SER A 391 11.29 -2.82 -3.33
N ILE A 392 11.60 -4.01 -3.84
CA ILE A 392 11.85 -4.26 -5.26
C ILE A 392 10.96 -5.42 -5.69
N GLN A 393 10.12 -5.19 -6.71
CA GLN A 393 9.16 -6.19 -7.18
C GLN A 393 9.49 -6.70 -8.59
N THR A 394 9.22 -7.98 -8.83
CA THR A 394 9.16 -8.60 -10.16
C THR A 394 7.88 -9.40 -10.31
N ALA A 395 7.25 -9.34 -11.47
CA ALA A 395 5.95 -9.95 -11.74
C ALA A 395 5.99 -10.88 -12.96
N GLY A 396 4.90 -11.60 -13.21
CA GLY A 396 4.76 -12.49 -14.36
C GLY A 396 5.60 -13.76 -14.26
N ILE A 397 5.89 -14.22 -13.03
CA ILE A 397 6.74 -15.38 -12.79
C ILE A 397 5.94 -16.66 -13.01
N ARG A 398 6.37 -17.47 -13.96
CA ARG A 398 5.88 -18.85 -14.18
C ARG A 398 6.94 -19.91 -13.94
N GLY A 399 8.09 -19.53 -13.41
CA GLY A 399 9.19 -20.44 -13.15
C GLY A 399 10.50 -19.74 -12.87
N GLY A 400 11.01 -18.95 -13.82
CA GLY A 400 12.22 -18.16 -13.64
C GLY A 400 11.92 -16.70 -13.28
N PHE A 401 12.76 -16.07 -12.49
CA PHE A 401 12.66 -14.65 -12.16
C PHE A 401 14.04 -13.97 -12.17
N ASN A 402 14.04 -12.64 -12.30
CA ASN A 402 15.24 -11.83 -12.25
C ASN A 402 14.93 -10.43 -11.71
N PHE A 403 15.56 -10.09 -10.61
CA PHE A 403 15.71 -8.72 -10.15
C PHE A 403 17.05 -8.21 -10.70
N SER A 404 17.04 -7.20 -11.54
CA SER A 404 18.25 -6.76 -12.26
C SER A 404 19.19 -5.89 -11.43
N THR A 405 18.65 -5.16 -10.45
CA THR A 405 19.34 -4.07 -9.76
C THR A 405 19.02 -4.10 -8.26
N VAL A 406 19.64 -5.04 -7.54
CA VAL A 406 19.46 -5.17 -6.10
C VAL A 406 20.71 -4.66 -5.39
N PRO A 407 20.60 -3.65 -4.52
CA PRO A 407 21.71 -3.21 -3.70
C PRO A 407 22.17 -4.28 -2.70
N PRO A 408 23.45 -4.28 -2.29
CA PRO A 408 23.92 -5.17 -1.23
C PRO A 408 23.17 -4.95 0.08
N GLY A 409 22.87 -6.02 0.80
CA GLY A 409 22.17 -5.98 2.10
C GLY A 409 21.38 -7.23 2.41
N GLU A 410 20.60 -7.18 3.48
CA GLU A 410 19.65 -8.23 3.84
C GLU A 410 18.26 -7.91 3.32
N TRP A 411 17.66 -8.87 2.65
CA TRP A 411 16.37 -8.73 1.99
C TRP A 411 15.45 -9.86 2.40
N GLU A 412 14.20 -9.53 2.60
CA GLU A 412 13.11 -10.47 2.87
C GLU A 412 12.29 -10.66 1.59
N LEU A 413 12.06 -11.92 1.24
CA LEU A 413 11.24 -12.30 0.08
C LEU A 413 9.78 -12.45 0.51
N SER A 414 8.89 -11.85 -0.24
CA SER A 414 7.45 -12.13 -0.19
C SER A 414 6.94 -12.53 -1.57
N ALA A 415 5.91 -13.35 -1.62
CA ALA A 415 5.37 -13.86 -2.87
C ALA A 415 3.85 -13.70 -2.91
N THR A 416 3.32 -13.34 -4.08
CA THR A 416 1.89 -13.30 -4.36
C THR A 416 1.62 -14.10 -5.63
N CYS A 417 0.67 -15.04 -5.60
CA CYS A 417 0.28 -15.85 -6.74
C CYS A 417 -1.24 -15.77 -6.92
N GLY A 418 -1.70 -15.52 -8.15
CA GLY A 418 -3.14 -15.41 -8.43
C GLY A 418 -3.86 -14.35 -7.60
N GLY A 419 -3.15 -13.28 -7.19
CA GLY A 419 -3.70 -12.21 -6.35
C GLY A 419 -3.73 -12.49 -4.84
N SER A 420 -3.31 -13.70 -4.40
CA SER A 420 -3.26 -14.07 -2.98
C SER A 420 -1.82 -14.23 -2.50
N GLN A 421 -1.55 -13.92 -1.24
CA GLN A 421 -0.24 -14.15 -0.64
C GLN A 421 0.09 -15.65 -0.69
N ALA A 422 1.28 -15.96 -1.24
CA ALA A 422 1.83 -17.30 -1.25
C ALA A 422 2.96 -17.40 -0.24
N ALA A 423 2.86 -18.38 0.64
CA ALA A 423 3.91 -18.52 1.64
C ALA A 423 5.17 -19.15 1.06
N ILE A 424 6.31 -18.59 1.40
CA ILE A 424 7.61 -19.10 1.02
C ILE A 424 8.00 -20.22 2.03
N ALA A 425 7.99 -21.45 1.54
CA ALA A 425 8.32 -22.63 2.35
C ALA A 425 9.84 -22.76 2.58
N SER A 426 10.64 -22.39 1.60
CA SER A 426 12.10 -22.35 1.72
C SER A 426 12.75 -21.52 0.63
N VAL A 427 13.91 -20.97 0.94
CA VAL A 427 14.83 -20.33 -0.01
C VAL A 427 16.14 -21.11 0.01
N THR A 428 16.61 -21.52 -1.16
CA THR A 428 17.90 -22.20 -1.32
C THR A 428 18.85 -21.30 -2.07
N GLU A 429 19.98 -20.96 -1.45
CA GLU A 429 21.06 -20.20 -2.05
C GLU A 429 22.25 -21.16 -2.32
N GLY A 430 22.54 -21.43 -3.59
CA GLY A 430 23.51 -22.47 -3.96
C GLY A 430 23.10 -23.84 -3.40
N ASN A 431 23.91 -24.41 -2.51
CA ASN A 431 23.65 -25.70 -1.85
C ASN A 431 23.11 -25.55 -0.41
N ARG A 432 22.81 -24.33 0.04
CA ARG A 432 22.32 -24.06 1.39
C ARG A 432 20.82 -23.79 1.36
N ILE A 433 20.05 -24.65 2.02
CA ILE A 433 18.64 -24.40 2.30
C ILE A 433 18.60 -23.47 3.52
N ARG A 434 18.06 -22.27 3.33
CA ARG A 434 17.74 -21.36 4.43
C ARG A 434 16.29 -21.61 4.85
N ARG A 435 16.07 -21.80 6.13
CA ARG A 435 14.71 -21.73 6.68
C ARG A 435 14.33 -20.24 6.76
N GLY A 436 13.13 -19.94 6.30
CA GLY A 436 12.67 -18.55 6.20
C GLY A 436 12.86 -17.99 4.79
N ASN A 437 12.51 -16.72 4.65
CA ASN A 437 12.39 -16.00 3.37
C ASN A 437 13.47 -14.92 3.20
N ARG A 438 14.53 -14.90 4.03
CA ARG A 438 15.60 -13.87 3.98
C ARG A 438 16.78 -14.33 3.15
N ILE A 439 17.33 -13.38 2.36
CA ILE A 439 18.56 -13.55 1.60
C ILE A 439 19.55 -12.42 1.91
N THR A 440 20.84 -12.70 1.77
CA THR A 440 21.90 -11.70 1.88
C THR A 440 22.48 -11.44 0.50
N VAL A 441 22.36 -10.22 0.02
CA VAL A 441 22.95 -9.78 -1.25
C VAL A 441 24.27 -9.07 -0.96
N GLN A 442 25.33 -9.51 -1.62
CA GLN A 442 26.67 -8.92 -1.58
C GLN A 442 26.95 -8.24 -2.91
N ASP A 443 28.20 -7.98 -3.21
CA ASP A 443 28.71 -7.36 -4.44
C ASP A 443 28.75 -8.27 -5.68
N ARG A 444 28.10 -9.44 -5.61
CA ARG A 444 28.05 -10.44 -6.68
C ARG A 444 26.63 -10.95 -6.93
N PRO A 445 26.33 -11.35 -8.18
CA PRO A 445 25.05 -11.93 -8.51
C PRO A 445 24.67 -13.11 -7.62
N VAL A 446 23.41 -13.15 -7.18
CA VAL A 446 22.87 -14.18 -6.30
C VAL A 446 21.92 -15.07 -7.10
N VAL A 447 22.04 -16.38 -6.92
CA VAL A 447 21.12 -17.35 -7.53
C VAL A 447 20.37 -18.09 -6.43
N VAL A 448 19.05 -18.00 -6.45
CA VAL A 448 18.20 -18.60 -5.43
C VAL A 448 17.12 -19.49 -6.05
N ALA A 449 16.76 -20.56 -5.36
CA ALA A 449 15.58 -21.34 -5.65
C ALA A 449 14.55 -21.10 -4.54
N VAL A 450 13.39 -20.60 -4.92
CA VAL A 450 12.28 -20.29 -4.02
C VAL A 450 11.22 -21.37 -4.15
N VAL A 451 10.85 -21.96 -3.02
CA VAL A 451 9.75 -22.92 -2.95
C VAL A 451 8.57 -22.24 -2.27
N VAL A 452 7.47 -22.16 -2.99
CA VAL A 452 6.23 -21.56 -2.49
C VAL A 452 5.17 -22.62 -2.27
N SER A 453 4.33 -22.39 -1.28
CA SER A 453 3.09 -23.15 -1.10
C SER A 453 1.99 -22.43 -1.87
N GLN A 454 1.54 -23.00 -2.99
CA GLN A 454 0.38 -22.51 -3.73
C GLN A 454 -0.89 -23.19 -3.20
N GLY A 455 -1.89 -22.38 -2.91
CA GLY A 455 -3.18 -22.88 -2.45
C GLY A 455 -3.07 -23.54 -1.09
N GLY A 456 -2.79 -22.76 -0.07
CA GLY A 456 -2.78 -23.21 1.30
C GLY A 456 -4.06 -23.94 1.68
N THR A 457 -4.00 -24.79 2.68
CA THR A 457 -5.18 -25.41 3.26
C THR A 457 -6.02 -24.30 3.92
N ARG A 458 -7.33 -24.33 3.69
CA ARG A 458 -8.27 -23.52 4.47
C ARG A 458 -8.55 -24.27 5.77
N LEU A 459 -8.31 -23.63 6.91
CA LEU A 459 -8.57 -24.16 8.24
C LEU A 459 -9.81 -23.48 8.82
N GLU A 460 -10.88 -24.22 9.01
CA GLU A 460 -12.14 -23.72 9.57
C GLU A 460 -12.37 -24.26 10.96
N GLY A 461 -12.99 -23.45 11.82
CA GLY A 461 -13.29 -23.84 13.19
C GLY A 461 -14.27 -22.89 13.84
N TYR A 462 -14.46 -23.08 15.15
CA TYR A 462 -15.33 -22.26 15.98
C TYR A 462 -14.56 -21.76 17.21
N ALA A 463 -14.74 -20.49 17.51
CA ALA A 463 -14.35 -19.85 18.76
C ALA A 463 -15.56 -19.78 19.69
N LYS A 464 -15.38 -20.10 20.96
CA LYS A 464 -16.45 -20.06 21.95
C LYS A 464 -16.00 -19.44 23.26
N LYS A 465 -16.98 -18.91 24.00
CA LYS A 465 -16.83 -18.45 25.38
C LYS A 465 -17.87 -19.16 26.23
N GLY A 466 -17.44 -20.19 26.95
CA GLY A 466 -18.37 -21.13 27.60
C GLY A 466 -19.14 -21.95 26.55
N ASP A 467 -20.48 -21.88 26.60
CA ASP A 467 -21.36 -22.64 25.68
C ASP A 467 -21.81 -21.85 24.45
N LYS A 468 -21.38 -20.60 24.28
CA LYS A 468 -21.81 -19.71 23.20
C LYS A 468 -20.66 -19.47 22.22
N GLY A 469 -21.01 -19.32 20.94
CA GLY A 469 -20.08 -18.81 19.93
C GLY A 469 -19.60 -17.39 20.33
N ALA A 470 -18.33 -17.13 20.16
CA ALA A 470 -17.72 -15.84 20.45
C ALA A 470 -17.48 -15.07 19.16
N SER A 471 -18.22 -13.98 18.94
CA SER A 471 -18.04 -13.06 17.82
C SER A 471 -16.90 -12.08 18.10
N GLY A 472 -16.16 -11.67 17.06
CA GLY A 472 -15.15 -10.61 17.13
C GLY A 472 -13.83 -11.01 17.80
N ALA A 473 -13.68 -12.26 18.24
CA ALA A 473 -12.43 -12.72 18.85
C ALA A 473 -11.30 -12.77 17.80
N MET A 474 -10.10 -12.34 18.19
CA MET A 474 -8.90 -12.48 17.37
C MET A 474 -8.45 -13.95 17.39
N ILE A 475 -8.45 -14.58 16.25
CA ILE A 475 -8.00 -15.97 16.04
C ILE A 475 -6.58 -15.93 15.50
N VAL A 476 -5.65 -16.61 16.15
CA VAL A 476 -4.25 -16.67 15.71
C VAL A 476 -3.79 -18.12 15.63
N LEU A 477 -3.34 -18.54 14.46
CA LEU A 477 -2.67 -19.79 14.22
C LEU A 477 -1.17 -19.59 14.34
N VAL A 478 -0.57 -20.02 15.42
CA VAL A 478 0.82 -19.78 15.78
C VAL A 478 1.67 -21.01 15.43
N PRO A 479 2.74 -20.87 14.62
CA PRO A 479 3.62 -22.00 14.31
C PRO A 479 4.34 -22.48 15.58
N LYS A 480 4.60 -23.79 15.66
CA LYS A 480 5.31 -24.38 16.80
C LYS A 480 6.71 -23.82 16.97
N ASP A 481 7.38 -23.48 15.87
CA ASP A 481 8.65 -22.75 15.86
C ASP A 481 8.37 -21.26 15.76
N LEU A 482 8.44 -20.55 16.88
CA LEU A 482 8.15 -19.12 16.95
C LEU A 482 9.12 -18.24 16.15
N THR A 483 10.26 -18.76 15.73
CA THR A 483 11.19 -18.02 14.84
C THR A 483 10.65 -17.87 13.42
N THR A 484 9.59 -18.59 13.08
CA THR A 484 8.92 -18.56 11.77
C THR A 484 7.55 -17.88 11.82
N ILE A 485 7.25 -17.17 12.90
CA ILE A 485 5.93 -16.56 13.11
C ILE A 485 5.56 -15.60 11.98
N ASP A 486 6.52 -14.77 11.54
CA ASP A 486 6.32 -13.75 10.49
C ASP A 486 5.81 -14.34 9.16
N GLY A 487 6.26 -15.55 8.79
CA GLY A 487 5.90 -16.18 7.51
C GLY A 487 4.76 -17.19 7.59
N LEU A 488 4.59 -17.85 8.75
CA LEU A 488 3.73 -19.01 8.90
C LEU A 488 2.47 -18.77 9.73
N ALA A 489 2.45 -17.77 10.60
CA ALA A 489 1.24 -17.45 11.35
C ALA A 489 0.12 -16.98 10.43
N ARG A 490 -1.10 -17.27 10.81
CA ARG A 490 -2.32 -16.78 10.15
C ARG A 490 -3.25 -16.22 11.21
N ARG A 491 -4.00 -15.21 10.80
CA ARG A 491 -4.94 -14.53 11.68
C ARG A 491 -6.30 -14.42 11.00
N ASP A 492 -7.34 -14.39 11.79
CA ASP A 492 -8.72 -14.16 11.36
C ASP A 492 -9.52 -13.57 12.53
N GLN A 493 -10.73 -13.11 12.24
CA GLN A 493 -11.71 -12.67 13.22
C GLN A 493 -12.90 -13.62 13.21
N SER A 494 -13.37 -14.02 14.38
CA SER A 494 -14.53 -14.88 14.44
C SER A 494 -15.83 -14.15 14.08
N ASP A 495 -16.68 -14.85 13.31
CA ASP A 495 -17.98 -14.39 12.84
C ASP A 495 -19.01 -14.33 13.96
N SER A 496 -20.23 -13.85 13.66
CA SER A 496 -21.31 -13.67 14.62
C SER A 496 -21.76 -14.95 15.33
N ASP A 497 -21.49 -16.13 14.75
CA ASP A 497 -21.75 -17.44 15.34
C ASP A 497 -20.52 -18.07 16.00
N GLY A 498 -19.39 -17.37 15.98
CA GLY A 498 -18.11 -17.84 16.46
C GLY A 498 -17.28 -18.62 15.42
N SER A 499 -17.78 -18.83 14.21
CA SER A 499 -16.99 -19.49 13.15
C SER A 499 -15.87 -18.60 12.66
N PHE A 500 -14.80 -19.22 12.13
CA PHE A 500 -13.67 -18.54 11.51
C PHE A 500 -13.07 -19.38 10.38
N SER A 501 -12.29 -18.73 9.49
CA SER A 501 -11.72 -19.37 8.31
C SER A 501 -10.33 -18.84 8.00
N LEU A 502 -9.30 -19.48 8.53
CA LEU A 502 -7.91 -19.16 8.23
C LEU A 502 -7.55 -19.66 6.83
N ARG A 503 -7.13 -18.74 5.96
CA ARG A 503 -6.77 -19.04 4.57
C ARG A 503 -5.25 -19.22 4.44
N ASP A 504 -4.83 -19.89 3.38
CA ASP A 504 -3.42 -20.04 2.99
C ASP A 504 -2.52 -20.60 4.10
N VAL A 505 -3.08 -21.54 4.88
CA VAL A 505 -2.33 -22.22 5.94
C VAL A 505 -1.36 -23.21 5.32
N ILE A 506 -0.09 -23.07 5.67
CA ILE A 506 0.97 -23.96 5.20
C ILE A 506 0.96 -25.25 6.01
N PRO A 507 1.28 -26.40 5.39
CA PRO A 507 1.48 -27.64 6.13
C PRO A 507 2.51 -27.50 7.25
N GLY A 508 2.15 -27.91 8.46
CA GLY A 508 3.01 -27.78 9.64
C GLY A 508 2.32 -28.10 10.95
N GLN A 509 3.03 -27.86 12.04
CA GLN A 509 2.51 -27.98 13.40
C GLN A 509 2.30 -26.58 13.99
N TYR A 510 1.11 -26.36 14.52
CA TYR A 510 0.65 -25.09 15.02
C TYR A 510 -0.06 -25.23 16.38
N THR A 511 -0.21 -24.10 17.04
CA THR A 511 -1.17 -23.91 18.15
C THR A 511 -2.15 -22.82 17.75
N LEU A 512 -3.43 -23.13 17.81
CA LEU A 512 -4.50 -22.18 17.55
C LEU A 512 -4.95 -21.55 18.86
N VAL A 513 -5.00 -20.24 18.92
CA VAL A 513 -5.48 -19.46 20.07
C VAL A 513 -6.59 -18.51 19.63
N ALA A 514 -7.53 -18.22 20.53
CA ALA A 514 -8.57 -17.22 20.35
C ALA A 514 -8.50 -16.23 21.53
N ILE A 515 -8.46 -14.94 21.23
CA ILE A 515 -8.22 -13.89 22.25
C ILE A 515 -9.33 -12.84 22.15
N GLU A 516 -10.02 -12.60 23.27
CA GLU A 516 -11.01 -11.54 23.40
C GLU A 516 -10.31 -10.19 23.39
N ASP A 517 -10.78 -9.25 22.56
CA ASP A 517 -10.19 -7.91 22.41
C ASP A 517 -8.67 -7.94 22.17
N GLY A 518 -8.18 -8.94 21.47
CA GLY A 518 -6.75 -9.18 21.25
C GLY A 518 -6.09 -8.22 20.25
N TRP A 519 -6.86 -7.43 19.53
CA TRP A 519 -6.43 -6.58 18.41
C TRP A 519 -5.32 -5.57 18.75
N PRO A 520 -5.29 -4.92 19.94
CA PRO A 520 -4.21 -4.03 20.32
C PRO A 520 -2.91 -4.72 20.78
N LEU A 521 -2.87 -6.06 20.78
CA LEU A 521 -1.70 -6.81 21.20
C LEU A 521 -0.63 -6.83 20.10
N ASP A 522 0.62 -6.68 20.47
CA ASP A 522 1.76 -6.99 19.61
C ASP A 522 1.95 -8.53 19.54
N TRP A 523 0.96 -9.19 18.95
CA TRP A 523 0.81 -10.65 18.94
C TRP A 523 1.93 -11.39 18.20
N MET A 524 2.69 -10.71 17.31
CA MET A 524 3.85 -11.31 16.65
C MET A 524 5.05 -11.45 17.58
N GLN A 525 5.06 -10.75 18.71
CA GLN A 525 6.10 -10.90 19.72
C GLN A 525 5.96 -12.26 20.43
N PRO A 526 7.00 -13.13 20.40
CA PRO A 526 6.95 -14.42 21.08
C PRO A 526 6.61 -14.35 22.58
N THR A 527 7.01 -13.25 23.24
CA THR A 527 6.74 -12.99 24.66
C THR A 527 5.28 -12.61 24.94
N VAL A 528 4.58 -12.07 23.95
CA VAL A 528 3.16 -11.70 24.04
C VAL A 528 2.30 -12.92 23.73
N ILE A 529 2.42 -13.47 22.51
CA ILE A 529 1.60 -14.60 22.08
C ILE A 529 1.86 -15.86 22.89
N GLY A 530 3.09 -16.03 23.39
CA GLY A 530 3.48 -17.17 24.21
C GLY A 530 2.65 -17.38 25.47
N ARG A 531 1.99 -16.33 25.97
CA ARG A 531 1.10 -16.40 27.15
C ARG A 531 -0.18 -17.19 26.88
N TYR A 532 -0.67 -17.17 25.63
CA TYR A 532 -1.91 -17.79 25.20
C TYR A 532 -1.72 -19.22 24.67
N LEU A 533 -0.48 -19.63 24.36
CA LEU A 533 -0.20 -20.97 23.81
C LEU A 533 -0.59 -22.12 24.74
N PRO A 534 -0.46 -22.02 26.08
CA PRO A 534 -0.86 -23.11 26.98
C PRO A 534 -2.35 -23.47 26.94
N GLY A 535 -3.22 -22.48 26.68
CA GLY A 535 -4.69 -22.68 26.54
C GLY A 535 -5.12 -23.02 25.11
N GLY A 536 -4.21 -22.91 24.15
CA GLY A 536 -4.49 -23.11 22.74
C GLY A 536 -4.69 -24.58 22.33
N VAL A 537 -5.26 -24.77 21.16
CA VAL A 537 -5.52 -26.08 20.54
C VAL A 537 -4.36 -26.44 19.60
N ALA A 538 -3.73 -27.59 19.82
CA ALA A 538 -2.68 -28.08 18.92
C ALA A 538 -3.29 -28.53 17.58
N VAL A 539 -2.76 -28.02 16.48
CA VAL A 539 -3.24 -28.28 15.11
C VAL A 539 -2.10 -28.79 14.25
N THR A 540 -2.32 -29.90 13.55
CA THR A 540 -1.41 -30.37 12.52
C THR A 540 -2.08 -30.24 11.16
N VAL A 541 -1.52 -29.38 10.30
CA VAL A 541 -1.98 -29.19 8.93
C VAL A 541 -1.13 -30.05 8.01
N SER A 542 -1.77 -30.99 7.32
CA SER A 542 -1.12 -31.84 6.33
C SER A 542 -1.15 -31.18 4.94
N ASP A 543 -0.25 -31.60 4.07
CA ASP A 543 -0.22 -31.13 2.68
C ASP A 543 -1.45 -31.63 1.91
N ARG A 544 -2.48 -30.79 1.86
CA ARG A 544 -3.73 -31.02 1.12
C ARG A 544 -4.12 -29.72 0.42
N THR A 545 -3.35 -29.35 -0.54
CA THR A 545 -3.56 -28.14 -1.36
C THR A 545 -5.04 -28.02 -1.80
N GLY A 546 -5.64 -26.88 -1.50
CA GLY A 546 -7.01 -26.54 -1.91
C GLY A 546 -8.13 -27.26 -1.14
N LYS A 547 -7.84 -27.97 -0.04
CA LYS A 547 -8.85 -28.62 0.80
C LYS A 547 -9.14 -27.84 2.08
N VAL A 548 -10.42 -27.84 2.46
CA VAL A 548 -10.86 -27.34 3.74
C VAL A 548 -10.56 -28.40 4.81
N THR A 549 -9.94 -27.97 5.90
CA THR A 549 -9.75 -28.77 7.11
C THR A 549 -10.59 -28.16 8.22
N THR A 550 -11.62 -28.84 8.66
CA THR A 550 -12.46 -28.40 9.78
C THR A 550 -11.89 -28.95 11.10
N LEU A 551 -11.73 -28.06 12.07
CA LEU A 551 -11.30 -28.44 13.41
C LEU A 551 -12.42 -29.14 14.15
N PRO A 552 -12.15 -30.32 14.76
CA PRO A 552 -13.18 -31.09 15.46
C PRO A 552 -13.57 -30.47 16.81
N THR A 553 -12.73 -29.62 17.37
CA THR A 553 -12.91 -29.04 18.71
C THR A 553 -12.91 -27.52 18.62
N PRO A 554 -13.92 -26.83 19.14
CA PRO A 554 -13.91 -25.38 19.27
C PRO A 554 -12.75 -24.89 20.13
N VAL A 555 -12.21 -23.73 19.80
CA VAL A 555 -11.19 -23.06 20.62
C VAL A 555 -11.89 -22.17 21.66
N GLU A 556 -11.47 -22.28 22.92
CA GLU A 556 -11.94 -21.40 23.99
C GLU A 556 -11.30 -20.02 23.87
N VAL A 557 -12.09 -18.96 24.01
CA VAL A 557 -11.58 -17.59 23.95
C VAL A 557 -11.01 -17.20 25.31
N GLU A 558 -9.75 -16.80 25.31
CA GLU A 558 -9.05 -16.30 26.48
C GLU A 558 -9.16 -14.77 26.56
N PRO A 559 -9.31 -14.20 27.77
CA PRO A 559 -9.29 -12.74 27.96
C PRO A 559 -7.90 -12.19 27.63
N ARG A 560 -7.85 -10.95 27.14
CA ARG A 560 -6.63 -10.19 26.91
C ARG A 560 -5.79 -9.99 28.17
#